data_d2091463662f00ceb04a3e6689c22d4e
#
_entry.id   d2091463662f00ceb04a3e6689c22d4e
#
_cell.length_a   1.000
_cell.length_b   1.000
_cell.length_c   1.000
_cell.angle_alpha   90.00
_cell.angle_beta   90.00
_cell.angle_gamma   90.00
#
_symmetry.space_group_name_H-M   'P 1'
#
loop_
_entity.id
_entity.type
_entity.pdbx_description
1 polymer ?
#
loop_
_entity_poly.entity_id
_entity_poly.type
_entity_poly.pdbx_seq_one_letter_code
_entity_poly.pdbx_strand_id
1 'polypeptide(L)'
;NRIISEDLSRISRDQGDLAHFYKKLLFLNISLETVAEGDISELHIGLKGTMNALYLKDLADKTKRGMLAAVLNGSIPGGRTFGYDIVHRLNERGEPIAGLRKINTAEADVVRAIFNKYDQGETLLRICEFLNDSGAPPPKGGTKWQKSALIGTFARQTGILRNTLYKGVLTFDKMA
;
A
#
# COMPACT_ATOMS: atom_id res chain seq x y z
N ASN A 1 17.71 26.11 32.22
CA ASN A 1 17.41 24.68 32.00
C ASN A 1 17.53 24.37 30.52
N ARG A 2 17.98 23.12 30.17
CA ARG A 2 18.09 22.67 28.77
C ARG A 2 17.58 21.24 28.63
N ILE A 3 17.07 20.92 27.46
CA ILE A 3 16.76 19.57 27.01
C ILE A 3 17.75 19.21 25.91
N ILE A 4 18.35 18.03 25.99
CA ILE A 4 19.30 17.52 24.99
C ILE A 4 18.71 16.27 24.36
N SER A 5 18.70 16.22 23.03
CA SER A 5 18.26 15.07 22.24
C SER A 5 19.32 14.71 21.19
N GLU A 6 19.32 13.49 20.70
CA GLU A 6 20.19 13.08 19.60
C GLU A 6 19.84 13.85 18.31
N ASP A 7 18.56 13.91 17.99
CA ASP A 7 17.98 14.52 16.79
C ASP A 7 16.55 14.96 17.08
N LEU A 8 16.02 15.92 16.34
CA LEU A 8 14.64 16.39 16.47
C LEU A 8 13.59 15.29 16.19
N SER A 9 13.90 14.33 15.32
CA SER A 9 13.00 13.20 15.01
C SER A 9 12.81 12.21 16.18
N ARG A 10 13.70 12.26 17.20
CA ARG A 10 13.54 11.49 18.45
C ARG A 10 12.50 12.09 19.37
N ILE A 11 12.25 13.39 19.24
CA ILE A 11 11.25 14.10 20.05
C ILE A 11 9.87 13.89 19.43
N SER A 12 9.71 14.19 18.15
CA SER A 12 8.50 13.90 17.37
C SER A 12 8.81 13.77 15.89
N ARG A 13 8.05 12.90 15.20
CA ARG A 13 8.06 12.80 13.74
C ARG A 13 7.06 13.74 13.10
N ASP A 14 6.08 14.21 13.86
CA ASP A 14 5.09 15.18 13.42
C ASP A 14 5.60 16.60 13.61
N GLN A 15 5.51 17.41 12.55
CA GLN A 15 5.98 18.79 12.55
C GLN A 15 5.14 19.68 13.48
N GLY A 16 3.83 19.46 13.53
CA GLY A 16 2.93 20.24 14.37
C GLY A 16 3.20 20.00 15.85
N ASP A 17 3.38 18.74 16.23
CA ASP A 17 3.74 18.36 17.61
C ASP A 17 5.09 18.96 18.02
N LEU A 18 6.09 18.89 17.13
CA LEU A 18 7.42 19.44 17.38
C LEU A 18 7.38 20.97 17.57
N ALA A 19 6.64 21.68 16.71
CA ALA A 19 6.47 23.13 16.82
C ALA A 19 5.73 23.51 18.12
N HIS A 20 4.68 22.75 18.48
CA HIS A 20 3.95 22.98 19.72
C HIS A 20 4.82 22.72 20.96
N PHE A 21 5.59 21.63 20.95
CA PHE A 21 6.53 21.33 22.00
C PHE A 21 7.59 22.42 22.15
N TYR A 22 8.18 22.88 21.04
CA TYR A 22 9.18 23.95 21.07
C TYR A 22 8.62 25.26 21.64
N LYS A 23 7.40 25.64 21.24
CA LYS A 23 6.72 26.83 21.83
C LYS A 23 6.53 26.72 23.34
N LYS A 24 6.20 25.52 23.85
CA LYS A 24 6.13 25.28 25.30
C LYS A 24 7.49 25.46 25.99
N LEU A 25 8.56 24.99 25.35
CA LEU A 25 9.92 25.17 25.90
C LEU A 25 10.32 26.63 25.96
N LEU A 26 10.02 27.40 24.91
CA LEU A 26 10.24 28.85 24.90
C LEU A 26 9.49 29.55 26.03
N PHE A 27 8.22 29.21 26.23
CA PHE A 27 7.41 29.76 27.33
C PHE A 27 8.01 29.44 28.72
N LEU A 28 8.62 28.28 28.88
CA LEU A 28 9.26 27.84 30.12
C LEU A 28 10.72 28.29 30.27
N ASN A 29 11.24 29.09 29.32
CA ASN A 29 12.67 29.46 29.23
C ASN A 29 13.61 28.23 29.29
N ILE A 30 13.27 27.18 28.55
CA ILE A 30 14.07 25.97 28.41
C ILE A 30 14.65 25.95 26.99
N SER A 31 15.99 25.84 26.86
CA SER A 31 16.62 25.66 25.56
C SER A 31 16.55 24.21 25.11
N LEU A 32 16.40 24.00 23.79
CA LEU A 32 16.48 22.71 23.14
C LEU A 32 17.77 22.61 22.36
N GLU A 33 18.53 21.58 22.60
CA GLU A 33 19.80 21.30 21.95
C GLU A 33 19.79 19.89 21.37
N THR A 34 20.33 19.72 20.16
CA THR A 34 20.54 18.38 19.61
C THR A 34 22.02 18.15 19.35
N VAL A 35 22.41 16.88 19.41
CA VAL A 35 23.82 16.50 19.12
C VAL A 35 24.16 16.78 17.64
N ALA A 36 23.17 16.64 16.76
CA ALA A 36 23.36 16.80 15.32
C ALA A 36 23.42 18.28 14.86
N GLU A 37 22.64 19.17 15.49
CA GLU A 37 22.39 20.55 15.00
C GLU A 37 22.77 21.63 16.02
N GLY A 38 23.14 21.25 17.26
CA GLY A 38 23.40 22.17 18.37
C GLY A 38 22.12 22.84 18.89
N ASP A 39 22.19 24.11 19.21
CA ASP A 39 21.04 24.89 19.71
C ASP A 39 19.95 25.03 18.65
N ILE A 40 18.74 24.63 19.01
CA ILE A 40 17.57 24.64 18.13
C ILE A 40 16.84 25.96 18.21
N SER A 41 16.60 26.57 17.05
CA SER A 41 15.78 27.76 16.93
C SER A 41 14.44 27.45 16.22
N GLU A 42 13.51 28.39 16.27
CA GLU A 42 12.23 28.32 15.54
C GLU A 42 12.45 28.13 14.03
N LEU A 43 13.52 28.72 13.48
CA LEU A 43 13.90 28.56 12.09
C LEU A 43 14.28 27.10 11.79
N HIS A 44 15.03 26.41 12.65
CA HIS A 44 15.38 25.00 12.49
C HIS A 44 14.12 24.12 12.45
N ILE A 45 13.15 24.37 13.34
CA ILE A 45 11.88 23.65 13.38
C ILE A 45 11.09 23.83 12.08
N GLY A 46 10.93 25.08 11.64
CA GLY A 46 10.19 25.39 10.41
C GLY A 46 10.85 24.82 9.14
N LEU A 47 12.17 25.01 9.01
CA LEU A 47 12.93 24.55 7.85
C LEU A 47 12.92 23.03 7.75
N LYS A 48 13.19 22.32 8.84
CA LYS A 48 13.24 20.84 8.85
C LYS A 48 11.88 20.24 8.51
N GLY A 49 10.80 20.83 9.05
CA GLY A 49 9.43 20.40 8.71
C GLY A 49 9.10 20.59 7.22
N THR A 50 9.44 21.74 6.66
CA THR A 50 9.22 22.00 5.23
C THR A 50 10.05 21.08 4.35
N MET A 51 11.32 20.86 4.69
CA MET A 51 12.19 19.93 3.95
C MET A 51 11.68 18.50 4.00
N ASN A 52 11.20 18.02 5.16
CA ASN A 52 10.60 16.71 5.28
C ASN A 52 9.35 16.56 4.42
N ALA A 53 8.47 17.55 4.39
CA ALA A 53 7.27 17.54 3.55
C ALA A 53 7.63 17.49 2.05
N LEU A 54 8.60 18.26 1.61
CA LEU A 54 9.11 18.23 0.24
C LEU A 54 9.74 16.87 -0.11
N TYR A 55 10.53 16.31 0.80
CA TYR A 55 11.13 14.99 0.61
C TYR A 55 10.08 13.90 0.46
N LEU A 56 9.06 13.89 1.32
CA LEU A 56 7.96 12.90 1.23
C LEU A 56 7.19 13.03 -0.08
N LYS A 57 6.94 14.27 -0.54
CA LYS A 57 6.30 14.53 -1.83
C LYS A 57 7.16 14.00 -2.98
N ASP A 58 8.45 14.32 -3.01
CA ASP A 58 9.37 13.84 -4.05
C ASP A 58 9.48 12.31 -4.06
N LEU A 59 9.52 11.69 -2.87
CA LEU A 59 9.51 10.23 -2.74
C LEU A 59 8.22 9.60 -3.28
N ALA A 60 7.05 10.20 -2.98
CA ALA A 60 5.77 9.75 -3.51
C ALA A 60 5.74 9.86 -5.05
N ASP A 61 6.19 10.97 -5.60
CA ASP A 61 6.24 11.20 -7.04
C ASP A 61 7.22 10.23 -7.74
N LYS A 62 8.38 9.98 -7.16
CA LYS A 62 9.34 8.98 -7.66
C LYS A 62 8.77 7.57 -7.62
N THR A 63 8.10 7.21 -6.53
CA THR A 63 7.44 5.91 -6.37
C THR A 63 6.33 5.72 -7.41
N LYS A 64 5.48 6.73 -7.60
CA LYS A 64 4.41 6.71 -8.60
C LYS A 64 4.96 6.55 -10.02
N ARG A 65 6.01 7.30 -10.38
CA ARG A 65 6.69 7.15 -11.68
C ARG A 65 7.29 5.77 -11.87
N GLY A 66 7.96 5.22 -10.84
CA GLY A 66 8.53 3.88 -10.89
C GLY A 66 7.46 2.79 -11.08
N MET A 67 6.32 2.91 -10.38
CA MET A 67 5.19 2.00 -10.57
C MET A 67 4.58 2.11 -11.97
N LEU A 68 4.42 3.32 -12.51
CA LEU A 68 3.92 3.54 -13.87
C LEU A 68 4.86 2.92 -14.91
N ALA A 69 6.16 3.13 -14.79
CA ALA A 69 7.15 2.51 -15.66
C ALA A 69 7.08 0.97 -15.61
N ALA A 70 6.90 0.39 -14.43
CA ALA A 70 6.71 -1.05 -14.28
C ALA A 70 5.45 -1.55 -15.01
N VAL A 71 4.33 -0.82 -14.90
CA VAL A 71 3.08 -1.14 -15.59
C VAL A 71 3.26 -1.08 -17.12
N LEU A 72 3.90 -0.03 -17.65
CA LEU A 72 4.18 0.11 -19.08
C LEU A 72 5.07 -1.02 -19.61
N ASN A 73 5.94 -1.57 -18.77
CA ASN A 73 6.77 -2.73 -19.08
C ASN A 73 6.06 -4.08 -18.84
N GLY A 74 4.73 -4.09 -18.65
CA GLY A 74 3.95 -5.30 -18.45
C GLY A 74 4.07 -5.93 -17.04
N SER A 75 4.72 -5.27 -16.10
CA SER A 75 4.82 -5.72 -14.71
C SER A 75 3.62 -5.28 -13.89
N ILE A 76 3.16 -6.12 -12.97
CA ILE A 76 2.02 -5.80 -12.10
C ILE A 76 2.56 -5.32 -10.75
N PRO A 77 2.52 -3.99 -10.46
CA PRO A 77 2.92 -3.49 -9.15
C PRO A 77 1.91 -3.92 -8.07
N GLY A 78 2.40 -4.07 -6.85
CA GLY A 78 1.57 -4.42 -5.71
C GLY A 78 1.63 -5.89 -5.30
N GLY A 79 0.75 -6.25 -4.37
CA GLY A 79 0.70 -7.59 -3.77
C GLY A 79 0.13 -8.67 -4.68
N ARG A 80 0.04 -9.89 -4.12
CA ARG A 80 -0.56 -11.05 -4.80
C ARG A 80 -2.04 -10.80 -5.09
N THR A 81 -2.47 -11.11 -6.31
CA THR A 81 -3.88 -11.17 -6.70
C THR A 81 -4.31 -12.64 -6.66
N PHE A 82 -5.48 -12.95 -6.11
CA PHE A 82 -6.03 -14.30 -6.09
C PHE A 82 -6.14 -14.84 -7.53
N GLY A 83 -5.81 -16.10 -7.74
CA GLY A 83 -5.70 -16.69 -9.09
C GLY A 83 -4.33 -16.54 -9.75
N TYR A 84 -3.41 -15.81 -9.12
CA TYR A 84 -2.06 -15.60 -9.65
C TYR A 84 -1.00 -15.77 -8.56
N ASP A 85 0.09 -16.43 -8.89
CA ASP A 85 1.30 -16.52 -8.07
C ASP A 85 2.32 -15.46 -8.50
N ILE A 86 3.07 -14.95 -7.52
CA ILE A 86 4.22 -14.07 -7.79
C ILE A 86 5.37 -14.94 -8.31
N VAL A 87 5.97 -14.53 -9.42
CA VAL A 87 7.17 -15.17 -9.96
C VAL A 87 8.38 -14.37 -9.54
N HIS A 88 9.30 -15.00 -8.83
CA HIS A 88 10.60 -14.44 -8.50
C HIS A 88 11.59 -14.86 -9.59
N ARG A 89 12.02 -13.90 -10.40
CA ARG A 89 13.01 -14.10 -11.46
C ARG A 89 14.06 -13.00 -11.38
N LEU A 90 15.29 -13.35 -11.68
CA LEU A 90 16.40 -12.40 -11.78
C LEU A 90 16.61 -12.03 -13.26
N ASN A 91 17.02 -10.78 -13.48
CA ASN A 91 17.49 -10.33 -14.80
C ASN A 91 18.94 -10.81 -15.03
N GLU A 92 19.50 -10.48 -16.19
CA GLU A 92 20.89 -10.84 -16.55
C GLU A 92 21.95 -10.22 -15.62
N ARG A 93 21.58 -9.18 -14.85
CA ARG A 93 22.44 -8.51 -13.88
C ARG A 93 22.28 -9.06 -12.46
N GLY A 94 21.47 -10.11 -12.26
CA GLY A 94 21.17 -10.69 -10.95
C GLY A 94 20.19 -9.87 -10.09
N GLU A 95 19.51 -8.88 -10.67
CA GLU A 95 18.53 -8.06 -9.95
C GLU A 95 17.13 -8.69 -10.06
N PRO A 96 16.30 -8.62 -9.00
CA PRO A 96 14.95 -9.19 -9.02
C PRO A 96 14.03 -8.44 -9.99
N ILE A 97 13.41 -9.16 -10.92
CA ILE A 97 12.35 -8.63 -11.79
C ILE A 97 11.06 -8.64 -10.99
N ALA A 98 10.60 -7.47 -10.57
CA ALA A 98 9.36 -7.33 -9.82
C ALA A 98 8.13 -7.40 -10.74
N GLY A 99 6.99 -7.80 -10.15
CA GLY A 99 5.69 -7.71 -10.81
C GLY A 99 5.34 -8.83 -11.78
N LEU A 100 6.20 -9.83 -11.95
CA LEU A 100 5.87 -11.00 -12.77
C LEU A 100 4.83 -11.89 -12.08
N ARG A 101 3.90 -12.41 -12.85
CA ARG A 101 2.82 -13.29 -12.38
C ARG A 101 2.72 -14.52 -13.27
N LYS A 102 2.33 -15.65 -12.66
CA LYS A 102 1.85 -16.84 -13.38
C LYS A 102 0.46 -17.20 -12.85
N ILE A 103 -0.33 -17.85 -13.68
CA ILE A 103 -1.65 -18.34 -13.27
C ILE A 103 -1.46 -19.46 -12.27
N ASN A 104 -2.17 -19.35 -11.13
CA ASN A 104 -2.36 -20.46 -10.20
C ASN A 104 -3.61 -21.21 -10.64
N THR A 105 -3.46 -22.41 -11.20
CA THR A 105 -4.56 -23.17 -11.82
C THR A 105 -5.70 -23.44 -10.85
N ALA A 106 -5.40 -23.88 -9.63
CA ALA A 106 -6.42 -24.18 -8.62
C ALA A 106 -7.25 -22.94 -8.24
N GLU A 107 -6.60 -21.81 -8.01
CA GLU A 107 -7.31 -20.56 -7.71
C GLU A 107 -8.02 -19.98 -8.95
N ALA A 108 -7.45 -20.16 -10.13
CA ALA A 108 -8.08 -19.73 -11.39
C ALA A 108 -9.39 -20.46 -11.66
N ASP A 109 -9.47 -21.76 -11.31
CA ASP A 109 -10.70 -22.54 -11.42
C ASP A 109 -11.78 -22.01 -10.47
N VAL A 110 -11.41 -21.64 -9.24
CA VAL A 110 -12.33 -20.96 -8.31
C VAL A 110 -12.80 -19.61 -8.88
N VAL A 111 -11.90 -18.80 -9.46
CA VAL A 111 -12.28 -17.54 -10.10
C VAL A 111 -13.28 -17.77 -11.24
N ARG A 112 -13.03 -18.76 -12.11
CA ARG A 112 -13.95 -19.12 -13.22
C ARG A 112 -15.30 -19.56 -12.68
N ALA A 113 -15.34 -20.39 -11.63
CA ALA A 113 -16.58 -20.80 -10.99
C ALA A 113 -17.38 -19.63 -10.44
N ILE A 114 -16.70 -18.64 -9.80
CA ILE A 114 -17.34 -17.41 -9.32
C ILE A 114 -18.00 -16.63 -10.47
N PHE A 115 -17.27 -16.41 -11.58
CA PHE A 115 -17.81 -15.69 -12.73
C PHE A 115 -18.97 -16.44 -13.38
N ASN A 116 -18.86 -17.75 -13.60
CA ASN A 116 -19.91 -18.56 -14.19
C ASN A 116 -21.18 -18.55 -13.36
N LYS A 117 -21.08 -18.73 -12.03
CA LYS A 117 -22.23 -18.68 -11.14
C LYS A 117 -22.89 -17.31 -11.10
N TYR A 118 -22.10 -16.25 -11.11
CA TYR A 118 -22.60 -14.88 -11.16
C TYR A 118 -23.32 -14.60 -12.48
N ASP A 119 -22.80 -15.06 -13.62
CA ASP A 119 -23.42 -14.94 -14.94
C ASP A 119 -24.75 -15.72 -15.03
N GLN A 120 -24.85 -16.85 -14.34
CA GLN A 120 -26.09 -17.62 -14.18
C GLN A 120 -27.16 -16.96 -13.29
N GLY A 121 -26.84 -15.78 -12.73
CA GLY A 121 -27.77 -15.02 -11.88
C GLY A 121 -27.77 -15.45 -10.41
N GLU A 122 -26.81 -16.26 -9.96
CA GLU A 122 -26.70 -16.61 -8.55
C GLU A 122 -26.36 -15.39 -7.68
N THR A 123 -26.96 -15.35 -6.49
CA THR A 123 -26.66 -14.28 -5.53
C THR A 123 -25.26 -14.43 -4.94
N LEU A 124 -24.65 -13.30 -4.55
CA LEU A 124 -23.35 -13.31 -3.88
C LEU A 124 -23.31 -14.20 -2.63
N LEU A 125 -24.44 -14.32 -1.94
CA LEU A 125 -24.55 -15.17 -0.77
C LEU A 125 -24.42 -16.65 -1.15
N ARG A 126 -25.19 -17.10 -2.14
CA ARG A 126 -25.14 -18.48 -2.64
C ARG A 126 -23.76 -18.86 -3.18
N ILE A 127 -23.11 -17.93 -3.88
CA ILE A 127 -21.73 -18.15 -4.36
C ILE A 127 -20.78 -18.34 -3.18
N CYS A 128 -20.89 -17.53 -2.11
CA CYS A 128 -20.07 -17.70 -0.91
C CYS A 128 -20.34 -19.05 -0.20
N GLU A 129 -21.61 -19.45 -0.09
CA GLU A 129 -22.00 -20.75 0.50
C GLU A 129 -21.37 -21.90 -0.30
N PHE A 130 -21.55 -21.91 -1.61
CA PHE A 130 -20.94 -22.90 -2.49
C PHE A 130 -19.43 -23.01 -2.32
N LEU A 131 -18.71 -21.86 -2.27
CA LEU A 131 -17.26 -21.83 -2.10
C LEU A 131 -16.82 -22.33 -0.71
N ASN A 132 -17.58 -22.02 0.33
CA ASN A 132 -17.31 -22.51 1.67
C ASN A 132 -17.55 -24.01 1.79
N ASP A 133 -18.65 -24.51 1.20
CA ASP A 133 -18.99 -25.94 1.23
C ASP A 133 -18.03 -26.79 0.40
N SER A 134 -17.50 -26.22 -0.70
CA SER A 134 -16.47 -26.88 -1.52
C SER A 134 -15.08 -26.88 -0.89
N GLY A 135 -14.89 -26.19 0.24
CA GLY A 135 -13.58 -26.07 0.90
C GLY A 135 -12.57 -25.20 0.14
N ALA A 136 -13.01 -24.42 -0.85
CA ALA A 136 -12.12 -23.53 -1.60
C ALA A 136 -11.47 -22.50 -0.67
N PRO A 137 -10.12 -22.37 -0.65
CA PRO A 137 -9.46 -21.42 0.24
C PRO A 137 -9.80 -19.98 -0.14
N PRO A 138 -10.23 -19.13 0.81
CA PRO A 138 -10.52 -17.73 0.51
C PRO A 138 -9.25 -16.89 0.32
N PRO A 139 -9.35 -15.74 -0.36
CA PRO A 139 -8.22 -14.83 -0.54
C PRO A 139 -7.60 -14.40 0.79
N LYS A 140 -6.28 -14.16 0.80
CA LYS A 140 -5.52 -13.61 1.94
C LYS A 140 -5.56 -14.45 3.23
N GLY A 141 -5.78 -15.75 3.13
CA GLY A 141 -5.77 -16.63 4.31
C GLY A 141 -6.95 -16.42 5.26
N GLY A 142 -8.05 -15.89 4.77
CA GLY A 142 -9.31 -15.85 5.51
C GLY A 142 -9.82 -17.25 5.84
N THR A 143 -10.71 -17.36 6.82
CA THR A 143 -11.31 -18.65 7.21
C THR A 143 -12.53 -19.01 6.38
N LYS A 144 -13.22 -18.03 5.80
CA LYS A 144 -14.44 -18.21 5.02
C LYS A 144 -14.57 -17.16 3.91
N TRP A 145 -15.21 -17.56 2.81
CA TRP A 145 -15.63 -16.65 1.76
C TRP A 145 -16.74 -15.70 2.25
N GLN A 146 -16.57 -14.42 1.93
CA GLN A 146 -17.50 -13.35 2.26
C GLN A 146 -17.85 -12.54 1.02
N LYS A 147 -19.02 -11.91 0.99
CA LYS A 147 -19.45 -11.05 -0.12
C LYS A 147 -18.45 -9.96 -0.46
N SER A 148 -17.74 -9.42 0.54
CA SER A 148 -16.70 -8.41 0.35
C SER A 148 -15.51 -8.91 -0.48
N ALA A 149 -15.19 -10.20 -0.43
CA ALA A 149 -14.14 -10.78 -1.29
C ALA A 149 -14.59 -10.85 -2.76
N LEU A 150 -15.87 -11.09 -3.03
CA LEU A 150 -16.44 -11.17 -4.37
C LEU A 150 -16.60 -9.79 -5.02
N ILE A 151 -17.26 -8.84 -4.33
CA ILE A 151 -17.63 -7.54 -4.92
C ILE A 151 -16.74 -6.39 -4.50
N GLY A 152 -16.07 -6.47 -3.33
CA GLY A 152 -15.19 -5.44 -2.79
C GLY A 152 -15.89 -4.08 -2.59
N THR A 153 -15.09 -3.01 -2.72
CA THR A 153 -15.59 -1.63 -2.68
C THR A 153 -15.58 -1.00 -4.08
N PHE A 154 -16.63 -0.24 -4.39
CA PHE A 154 -16.78 0.41 -5.68
C PHE A 154 -15.63 1.40 -5.96
N ALA A 155 -15.36 2.30 -5.01
CA ALA A 155 -14.35 3.35 -5.16
C ALA A 155 -12.95 2.81 -5.45
N ARG A 156 -12.57 1.66 -4.85
CA ARG A 156 -11.26 1.05 -5.04
C ARG A 156 -11.24 -0.03 -6.13
N GLN A 157 -12.37 -0.32 -6.76
CA GLN A 157 -12.55 -1.41 -7.72
C GLN A 157 -11.87 -2.71 -7.23
N THR A 158 -12.08 -3.01 -5.94
CA THR A 158 -11.59 -4.25 -5.32
C THR A 158 -12.66 -5.33 -5.44
N GLY A 159 -12.28 -6.57 -5.12
CA GLY A 159 -13.16 -7.73 -5.26
C GLY A 159 -12.94 -8.47 -6.58
N ILE A 160 -13.22 -9.76 -6.58
CA ILE A 160 -12.93 -10.64 -7.73
C ILE A 160 -13.73 -10.20 -8.95
N LEU A 161 -15.03 -9.98 -8.81
CA LEU A 161 -15.93 -9.63 -9.91
C LEU A 161 -15.65 -8.26 -10.55
N ARG A 162 -14.95 -7.36 -9.85
CA ARG A 162 -14.61 -6.02 -10.36
C ARG A 162 -13.17 -5.89 -10.83
N ASN A 163 -12.34 -6.90 -10.58
CA ASN A 163 -10.93 -6.81 -10.92
C ASN A 163 -10.72 -7.04 -12.42
N THR A 164 -10.39 -5.97 -13.12
CA THR A 164 -10.16 -5.97 -14.58
C THR A 164 -8.99 -6.85 -15.01
N LEU A 165 -8.09 -7.22 -14.06
CA LEU A 165 -6.97 -8.10 -14.36
C LEU A 165 -7.43 -9.47 -14.90
N TYR A 166 -8.59 -9.99 -14.47
CA TYR A 166 -9.16 -11.24 -14.98
C TYR A 166 -9.66 -11.14 -16.42
N LYS A 167 -9.77 -9.92 -16.97
CA LYS A 167 -10.03 -9.64 -18.38
C LYS A 167 -8.75 -9.32 -19.17
N GLY A 168 -7.57 -9.45 -18.54
CA GLY A 168 -6.30 -9.09 -19.14
C GLY A 168 -5.99 -7.59 -19.14
N VAL A 169 -6.77 -6.78 -18.41
CA VAL A 169 -6.60 -5.32 -18.34
C VAL A 169 -6.02 -4.94 -16.98
N LEU A 170 -4.79 -4.43 -16.98
CA LEU A 170 -4.16 -3.88 -15.79
C LEU A 170 -4.56 -2.42 -15.64
N THR A 171 -5.34 -2.11 -14.60
CA THR A 171 -5.70 -0.73 -14.23
C THR A 171 -4.79 -0.23 -13.14
N PHE A 172 -4.08 0.85 -13.41
CA PHE A 172 -3.20 1.55 -12.46
C PHE A 172 -3.86 2.87 -12.01
N ASP A 173 -3.60 3.28 -10.76
CA ASP A 173 -4.07 4.54 -10.18
C ASP A 173 -5.62 4.70 -10.20
N LYS A 174 -6.31 3.70 -9.68
CA LYS A 174 -7.79 3.61 -9.68
C LYS A 174 -8.51 4.71 -8.89
N MET A 175 -7.76 5.58 -8.18
CA MET A 175 -8.30 6.62 -7.30
C MET A 175 -7.88 8.03 -7.75
N ALA A 176 -7.31 8.16 -8.94
CA ALA A 176 -6.96 9.46 -9.51
C ALA A 176 -8.16 10.11 -10.19
#